data_34f92e21dcd4decd80020a19f453ebfa
#
_entry.id   34f92e21dcd4decd80020a19f453ebfa
#
_cell.length_a   1.000
_cell.length_b   1.000
_cell.length_c   1.000
_cell.angle_alpha   90.00
_cell.angle_beta   90.00
_cell.angle_gamma   90.00
#
_symmetry.space_group_name_H-M   'P 1'
#
loop_
_entity.id
_entity.type
_entity.pdbx_description
1 polymer ?
#
loop_
_entity_poly.entity_id
_entity_poly.type
_entity_poly.pdbx_seq_one_letter_code
_entity_poly.pdbx_strand_id
1 'polypeptide(L)'
;MRNIDVLSMITLDGVMQAPGGPKEDPSGGFKYGGWVAPYDDEVYGKVMQEELKPAEYLLGRKTFEMWAGYWPNHGDFWQGINEGTKYVFSKRLKKSDSLVTGWKNSVLLKNLADIKKLKNSKGPDIQVWGSGELVHLLLKNDLVDELRLKIHPLTLGKGKKFFDNDINDKGTIPAAFTLQESIVTPSGVLIAHYKRAGKVRTGTIGA
;
A
#
# COMPACT_ATOMS: atom_id res chain seq x y z
N MET A 1 -6.04 -19.57 -4.02
CA MET A 1 -5.14 -18.64 -3.28
C MET A 1 -5.41 -17.25 -3.81
N ARG A 2 -5.45 -16.24 -2.97
CA ARG A 2 -5.75 -14.84 -3.32
C ARG A 2 -4.44 -14.10 -3.53
N ASN A 3 -4.37 -13.19 -4.51
CA ASN A 3 -3.23 -12.28 -4.62
C ASN A 3 -3.27 -11.22 -3.51
N ILE A 4 -2.11 -10.77 -3.09
CA ILE A 4 -1.91 -9.58 -2.26
C ILE A 4 -1.21 -8.55 -3.14
N ASP A 5 -1.95 -7.51 -3.49
CA ASP A 5 -1.53 -6.43 -4.37
C ASP A 5 -1.25 -5.20 -3.52
N VAL A 6 -0.02 -4.70 -3.55
CA VAL A 6 0.37 -3.49 -2.83
C VAL A 6 0.28 -2.31 -3.77
N LEU A 7 -0.57 -1.35 -3.40
CA LEU A 7 -0.77 -0.10 -4.13
C LEU A 7 -0.12 1.04 -3.34
N SER A 8 0.76 1.80 -3.96
CA SER A 8 1.46 2.87 -3.25
C SER A 8 1.86 4.02 -4.17
N MET A 9 1.76 5.23 -3.62
CA MET A 9 2.41 6.42 -4.14
C MET A 9 3.81 6.48 -3.51
N ILE A 10 4.83 6.68 -4.35
CA ILE A 10 6.21 6.84 -3.90
C ILE A 10 6.90 7.96 -4.66
N THR A 11 7.93 8.53 -4.07
CA THR A 11 8.83 9.48 -4.73
C THR A 11 9.96 8.73 -5.44
N LEU A 12 10.76 9.41 -6.29
CA LEU A 12 11.94 8.85 -6.93
C LEU A 12 12.95 8.26 -5.93
N ASP A 13 13.04 8.86 -4.73
CA ASP A 13 13.89 8.33 -3.65
C ASP A 13 13.16 7.38 -2.70
N GLY A 14 11.97 6.89 -3.11
CA GLY A 14 11.22 5.82 -2.45
C GLY A 14 10.45 6.22 -1.19
N VAL A 15 10.26 7.50 -0.90
CA VAL A 15 9.42 7.95 0.23
C VAL A 15 7.96 7.68 -0.08
N MET A 16 7.23 7.08 0.88
CA MET A 16 5.80 6.80 0.83
C MET A 16 5.00 7.52 1.94
N GLN A 17 5.65 8.33 2.77
CA GLN A 17 5.02 8.95 3.93
C GLN A 17 4.06 10.07 3.52
N ALA A 18 2.84 10.05 4.08
CA ALA A 18 1.83 11.11 3.99
C ALA A 18 1.56 11.64 2.56
N PRO A 19 1.26 10.78 1.57
CA PRO A 19 1.05 11.23 0.20
C PRO A 19 -0.21 12.09 0.04
N GLY A 20 -1.29 11.79 0.76
CA GLY A 20 -2.63 12.32 0.52
C GLY A 20 -2.93 13.66 1.21
N GLY A 21 -2.21 14.02 2.28
CA GLY A 21 -2.53 15.27 2.98
C GLY A 21 -1.47 15.79 3.94
N PRO A 22 -1.47 17.12 4.20
CA PRO A 22 -0.44 17.76 5.03
C PRO A 22 -0.37 17.25 6.48
N LYS A 23 -1.50 16.74 7.00
CA LYS A 23 -1.61 16.24 8.38
C LYS A 23 -1.70 14.72 8.47
N GLU A 24 -1.54 14.00 7.37
CA GLU A 24 -1.72 12.55 7.30
C GLU A 24 -0.74 11.79 8.21
N ASP A 25 0.55 12.10 8.12
CA ASP A 25 1.57 11.50 9.00
C ASP A 25 2.75 12.47 9.23
N PRO A 26 2.64 13.37 10.21
CA PRO A 26 3.72 14.33 10.54
C PRO A 26 4.82 13.71 11.41
N SER A 27 4.78 12.39 11.68
CA SER A 27 5.76 11.74 12.56
C SER A 27 7.19 11.91 12.02
N GLY A 28 8.16 11.97 12.93
CA GLY A 28 9.56 12.24 12.58
C GLY A 28 9.83 13.68 12.09
N GLY A 29 8.89 14.61 12.30
CA GLY A 29 9.00 15.99 11.84
C GLY A 29 8.84 16.14 10.33
N PHE A 30 8.15 15.20 9.66
CA PHE A 30 7.91 15.25 8.23
C PHE A 30 7.00 16.43 7.86
N LYS A 31 7.44 17.27 6.91
CA LYS A 31 6.79 18.55 6.56
C LYS A 31 6.15 18.55 5.16
N TYR A 32 6.31 17.49 4.37
CA TYR A 32 5.93 17.44 2.96
C TYR A 32 4.64 16.65 2.72
N GLY A 33 3.77 16.49 3.73
CA GLY A 33 2.49 15.80 3.58
C GLY A 33 1.64 16.40 2.46
N GLY A 34 0.94 15.55 1.70
CA GLY A 34 0.12 15.99 0.55
C GLY A 34 0.90 16.20 -0.74
N TRP A 35 2.11 15.67 -0.84
CA TRP A 35 3.01 15.84 -1.98
C TRP A 35 2.48 15.24 -3.30
N VAL A 36 1.45 14.41 -3.28
CA VAL A 36 0.80 13.87 -4.49
C VAL A 36 -0.08 14.90 -5.19
N ALA A 37 -0.73 15.79 -4.45
CA ALA A 37 -1.77 16.68 -4.98
C ALA A 37 -1.35 17.53 -6.21
N PRO A 38 -0.11 18.06 -6.31
CA PRO A 38 0.32 18.83 -7.48
C PRO A 38 0.45 18.00 -8.77
N TYR A 39 0.39 16.68 -8.69
CA TYR A 39 0.58 15.75 -9.81
C TYR A 39 -0.73 15.08 -10.26
N ASP A 40 -1.86 15.54 -9.74
CA ASP A 40 -3.17 15.07 -10.18
C ASP A 40 -3.47 15.57 -11.60
N ASP A 41 -3.83 14.62 -12.48
CA ASP A 41 -4.25 14.89 -13.85
C ASP A 41 -5.30 13.86 -14.29
N GLU A 42 -5.88 14.06 -15.47
CA GLU A 42 -6.97 13.21 -15.98
C GLU A 42 -6.54 11.73 -16.10
N VAL A 43 -5.30 11.45 -16.52
CA VAL A 43 -4.79 10.08 -16.68
C VAL A 43 -4.60 9.44 -15.31
N TYR A 44 -4.00 10.19 -14.36
CA TYR A 44 -3.84 9.76 -12.98
C TYR A 44 -5.20 9.47 -12.34
N GLY A 45 -6.16 10.37 -12.50
CA GLY A 45 -7.52 10.23 -11.99
C GLY A 45 -8.24 8.98 -12.52
N LYS A 46 -8.11 8.68 -13.82
CA LYS A 46 -8.68 7.44 -14.42
C LYS A 46 -8.09 6.17 -13.79
N VAL A 47 -6.79 6.12 -13.60
CA VAL A 47 -6.14 4.96 -12.94
C VAL A 47 -6.62 4.84 -11.50
N MET A 48 -6.73 5.96 -10.78
CA MET A 48 -7.24 5.94 -9.41
C MET A 48 -8.68 5.43 -9.36
N GLN A 49 -9.56 5.85 -10.27
CA GLN A 49 -10.95 5.34 -10.34
C GLN A 49 -11.02 3.84 -10.55
N GLU A 50 -10.15 3.25 -11.37
CA GLU A 50 -10.06 1.80 -11.55
C GLU A 50 -9.61 1.08 -10.26
N GLU A 51 -8.61 1.63 -9.57
CA GLU A 51 -8.10 1.06 -8.31
C GLU A 51 -9.08 1.22 -7.13
N LEU A 52 -9.96 2.21 -7.17
CA LEU A 52 -10.99 2.45 -6.16
C LEU A 52 -12.27 1.63 -6.37
N LYS A 53 -12.32 0.77 -7.39
CA LYS A 53 -13.42 -0.19 -7.56
C LYS A 53 -13.55 -1.10 -6.33
N PRO A 54 -14.75 -1.68 -6.09
CA PRO A 54 -14.97 -2.55 -4.94
C PRO A 54 -13.92 -3.66 -4.84
N ALA A 55 -13.29 -3.76 -3.68
CA ALA A 55 -12.23 -4.73 -3.38
C ALA A 55 -12.31 -5.16 -1.91
N GLU A 56 -11.45 -6.09 -1.52
CA GLU A 56 -11.15 -6.37 -0.12
C GLU A 56 -9.78 -5.82 0.24
N TYR A 57 -9.63 -5.36 1.47
CA TYR A 57 -8.48 -4.57 1.89
C TYR A 57 -7.74 -5.23 3.05
N LEU A 58 -6.41 -5.25 2.99
CA LEU A 58 -5.57 -5.58 4.14
C LEU A 58 -4.84 -4.30 4.57
N LEU A 59 -5.16 -3.81 5.75
CA LEU A 59 -4.71 -2.53 6.28
C LEU A 59 -3.87 -2.71 7.54
N GLY A 60 -2.79 -1.96 7.63
CA GLY A 60 -2.10 -1.76 8.90
C GLY A 60 -2.90 -0.85 9.84
N ARG A 61 -2.65 -0.97 11.15
CA ARG A 61 -3.41 -0.24 12.17
C ARG A 61 -3.52 1.26 11.89
N LYS A 62 -2.43 1.95 11.60
CA LYS A 62 -2.45 3.42 11.40
C LYS A 62 -3.31 3.83 10.21
N THR A 63 -3.19 3.13 9.09
CA THR A 63 -4.03 3.38 7.92
C THR A 63 -5.50 3.11 8.24
N PHE A 64 -5.80 2.01 8.94
CA PHE A 64 -7.16 1.71 9.35
C PHE A 64 -7.73 2.79 10.27
N GLU A 65 -6.99 3.23 11.31
CA GLU A 65 -7.45 4.25 12.26
C GLU A 65 -7.76 5.58 11.54
N MET A 66 -6.89 6.00 10.63
CA MET A 66 -7.10 7.20 9.81
C MET A 66 -8.31 7.06 8.89
N TRP A 67 -8.43 5.94 8.20
CA TRP A 67 -9.51 5.69 7.26
C TRP A 67 -10.86 5.50 7.94
N ALA A 68 -10.92 4.82 9.07
CA ALA A 68 -12.15 4.66 9.87
C ALA A 68 -12.68 6.00 10.42
N GLY A 69 -11.81 6.98 10.61
CA GLY A 69 -12.21 8.33 10.98
C GLY A 69 -12.71 9.20 9.82
N TYR A 70 -12.53 8.79 8.58
CA TYR A 70 -12.82 9.59 7.39
C TYR A 70 -13.86 8.94 6.46
N TRP A 71 -13.58 7.74 5.93
CA TRP A 71 -14.35 7.12 4.85
C TRP A 71 -15.80 6.75 5.18
N PRO A 72 -16.18 6.41 6.41
CA PRO A 72 -17.61 6.16 6.73
C PRO A 72 -18.53 7.33 6.36
N ASN A 73 -18.00 8.56 6.39
CA ASN A 73 -18.74 9.78 6.10
C ASN A 73 -18.44 10.39 4.72
N HIS A 74 -17.58 9.75 3.89
CA HIS A 74 -17.14 10.23 2.58
C HIS A 74 -17.23 9.12 1.52
N GLY A 75 -18.25 8.26 1.61
CA GLY A 75 -18.44 7.11 0.74
C GLY A 75 -18.73 7.46 -0.73
N ASP A 76 -19.19 8.68 -1.02
CA ASP A 76 -19.50 9.12 -2.38
C ASP A 76 -18.26 9.12 -3.28
N PHE A 77 -17.09 9.44 -2.72
CA PHE A 77 -15.83 9.42 -3.47
C PHE A 77 -15.29 7.99 -3.69
N TRP A 78 -15.40 7.12 -2.67
CA TRP A 78 -14.91 5.75 -2.71
C TRP A 78 -15.93 4.78 -2.11
N GLN A 79 -16.96 4.47 -2.87
CA GLN A 79 -18.05 3.60 -2.41
C GLN A 79 -17.55 2.21 -2.00
N GLY A 80 -16.59 1.63 -2.76
CA GLY A 80 -16.06 0.30 -2.52
C GLY A 80 -15.41 0.11 -1.15
N ILE A 81 -14.84 1.17 -0.55
CA ILE A 81 -14.14 1.05 0.73
C ILE A 81 -15.10 0.74 1.90
N ASN A 82 -16.31 1.29 1.85
CA ASN A 82 -17.31 1.06 2.90
C ASN A 82 -17.93 -0.33 2.78
N GLU A 83 -18.10 -0.85 1.57
CA GLU A 83 -18.71 -2.16 1.31
C GLU A 83 -17.69 -3.31 1.45
N GLY A 84 -16.46 -3.13 1.05
CA GLY A 84 -15.41 -4.14 1.08
C GLY A 84 -15.04 -4.59 2.50
N THR A 85 -14.56 -5.82 2.64
CA THR A 85 -14.00 -6.31 3.91
C THR A 85 -12.65 -5.66 4.17
N LYS A 86 -12.48 -5.09 5.37
CA LYS A 86 -11.22 -4.53 5.86
C LYS A 86 -10.57 -5.50 6.84
N TYR A 87 -9.58 -6.25 6.40
CA TYR A 87 -8.73 -7.06 7.26
C TYR A 87 -7.67 -6.15 7.90
N VAL A 88 -7.72 -5.98 9.20
CA VAL A 88 -6.90 -5.03 9.94
C VAL A 88 -5.81 -5.75 10.71
N PHE A 89 -4.57 -5.62 10.27
CA PHE A 89 -3.43 -6.20 10.97
C PHE A 89 -3.03 -5.32 12.15
N SER A 90 -3.36 -5.78 13.37
CA SER A 90 -3.06 -5.06 14.60
C SER A 90 -2.97 -5.98 15.82
N LYS A 91 -1.85 -5.92 16.53
CA LYS A 91 -1.70 -6.56 17.84
C LYS A 91 -2.42 -5.79 18.97
N ARG A 92 -2.67 -4.47 18.77
CA ARG A 92 -3.19 -3.55 19.81
C ARG A 92 -4.71 -3.44 19.80
N LEU A 93 -5.33 -3.26 18.63
CA LEU A 93 -6.79 -3.11 18.52
C LEU A 93 -7.53 -4.35 19.05
N LYS A 94 -8.65 -4.12 19.71
CA LYS A 94 -9.58 -5.14 20.19
C LYS A 94 -10.84 -5.14 19.33
N LYS A 95 -11.56 -6.26 19.29
CA LYS A 95 -12.84 -6.36 18.58
C LYS A 95 -13.91 -5.40 19.12
N SER A 96 -13.79 -5.02 20.40
CA SER A 96 -14.68 -4.07 21.07
C SER A 96 -14.33 -2.60 20.85
N ASP A 97 -13.21 -2.29 20.21
CA ASP A 97 -12.82 -0.90 19.99
C ASP A 97 -13.82 -0.22 19.04
N SER A 98 -14.20 1.01 19.36
CA SER A 98 -15.23 1.78 18.63
C SER A 98 -14.90 1.96 17.16
N LEU A 99 -13.64 2.11 16.78
CA LEU A 99 -13.22 2.18 15.38
C LEU A 99 -13.47 0.86 14.63
N VAL A 100 -13.33 -0.28 15.30
CA VAL A 100 -13.55 -1.61 14.71
C VAL A 100 -15.05 -1.91 14.60
N THR A 101 -15.82 -1.61 15.63
CA THR A 101 -17.27 -1.83 15.66
C THR A 101 -18.04 -0.80 14.83
N GLY A 102 -17.52 0.43 14.75
CA GLY A 102 -18.14 1.55 14.03
C GLY A 102 -17.98 1.52 12.52
N TRP A 103 -17.02 0.75 11.98
CA TRP A 103 -16.85 0.60 10.53
C TRP A 103 -17.15 -0.82 10.10
N LYS A 104 -18.31 -1.02 9.45
CA LYS A 104 -18.79 -2.35 9.05
C LYS A 104 -17.75 -3.15 8.26
N ASN A 105 -17.83 -4.47 8.32
CA ASN A 105 -16.93 -5.39 7.62
C ASN A 105 -15.44 -5.27 8.03
N SER A 106 -15.17 -4.84 9.27
CA SER A 106 -13.82 -4.82 9.84
C SER A 106 -13.48 -6.13 10.53
N VAL A 107 -12.39 -6.78 10.14
CA VAL A 107 -11.90 -8.07 10.66
C VAL A 107 -10.48 -7.95 11.17
N LEU A 108 -10.24 -8.22 12.46
CA LEU A 108 -8.90 -8.12 13.04
C LEU A 108 -8.06 -9.37 12.75
N LEU A 109 -6.84 -9.13 12.28
CA LEU A 109 -5.75 -10.12 12.18
C LEU A 109 -4.67 -9.78 13.21
N LYS A 110 -4.17 -10.78 13.93
CA LYS A 110 -3.27 -10.59 15.08
C LYS A 110 -1.82 -10.95 14.80
N ASN A 111 -1.59 -11.83 13.85
CA ASN A 111 -0.28 -12.38 13.58
C ASN A 111 -0.11 -12.71 12.09
N LEU A 112 1.11 -13.06 11.70
CA LEU A 112 1.46 -13.39 10.32
C LEU A 112 0.73 -14.65 9.81
N ALA A 113 0.43 -15.61 10.69
CA ALA A 113 -0.30 -16.81 10.31
C ALA A 113 -1.74 -16.49 9.87
N ASP A 114 -2.38 -15.48 10.48
CA ASP A 114 -3.70 -14.99 10.07
C ASP A 114 -3.65 -14.44 8.65
N ILE A 115 -2.61 -13.66 8.29
CA ILE A 115 -2.41 -13.13 6.93
C ILE A 115 -2.19 -14.27 5.94
N LYS A 116 -1.34 -15.27 6.28
CA LYS A 116 -1.11 -16.44 5.43
C LYS A 116 -2.39 -17.26 5.23
N LYS A 117 -3.21 -17.43 6.28
CA LYS A 117 -4.51 -18.09 6.19
C LYS A 117 -5.46 -17.32 5.27
N LEU A 118 -5.51 -16.00 5.40
CA LEU A 118 -6.30 -15.13 4.52
C LEU A 118 -5.87 -15.28 3.05
N LYS A 119 -4.55 -15.20 2.76
CA LYS A 119 -4.01 -15.37 1.41
C LYS A 119 -4.39 -16.73 0.80
N ASN A 120 -4.41 -17.79 1.61
CA ASN A 120 -4.76 -19.15 1.17
C ASN A 120 -6.28 -19.42 1.13
N SER A 121 -7.13 -18.46 1.53
CA SER A 121 -8.58 -18.61 1.45
C SER A 121 -9.11 -18.43 0.03
N LYS A 122 -10.42 -18.66 -0.17
CA LYS A 122 -11.15 -18.29 -1.37
C LYS A 122 -11.67 -16.85 -1.23
N GLY A 123 -11.71 -16.12 -2.31
CA GLY A 123 -12.21 -14.75 -2.36
C GLY A 123 -11.51 -13.91 -3.44
N PRO A 124 -11.88 -12.64 -3.60
CA PRO A 124 -11.19 -11.71 -4.51
C PRO A 124 -9.78 -11.42 -4.04
N ASP A 125 -8.95 -10.87 -4.91
CA ASP A 125 -7.62 -10.39 -4.55
C ASP A 125 -7.69 -9.26 -3.50
N ILE A 126 -6.60 -9.04 -2.79
CA ILE A 126 -6.54 -8.21 -1.60
C ILE A 126 -5.66 -7.00 -1.88
N GLN A 127 -6.24 -5.82 -1.79
CA GLN A 127 -5.50 -4.56 -1.92
C GLN A 127 -4.86 -4.14 -0.58
N VAL A 128 -3.61 -3.69 -0.64
CA VAL A 128 -2.86 -3.13 0.50
C VAL A 128 -2.43 -1.71 0.16
N TRP A 129 -3.02 -0.73 0.84
CA TRP A 129 -2.71 0.70 0.67
C TRP A 129 -1.79 1.25 1.77
N GLY A 130 -1.37 0.43 2.68
CA GLY A 130 -0.54 0.77 3.84
C GLY A 130 -1.01 0.02 5.10
N SER A 131 -0.39 0.26 6.22
CA SER A 131 0.72 1.18 6.50
C SER A 131 2.08 0.62 6.05
N GLY A 132 3.11 1.48 5.98
CA GLY A 132 4.46 1.06 5.57
C GLY A 132 4.99 -0.13 6.36
N GLU A 133 4.78 -0.20 7.68
CA GLU A 133 5.17 -1.36 8.50
C GLU A 133 4.51 -2.67 8.04
N LEU A 134 3.25 -2.61 7.57
CA LEU A 134 2.58 -3.78 7.01
C LEU A 134 3.19 -4.15 5.67
N VAL A 135 3.45 -3.19 4.80
CA VAL A 135 4.10 -3.42 3.49
C VAL A 135 5.46 -4.09 3.68
N HIS A 136 6.28 -3.56 4.60
CA HIS A 136 7.59 -4.17 4.94
C HIS A 136 7.45 -5.60 5.46
N LEU A 137 6.46 -5.85 6.33
CA LEU A 137 6.18 -7.22 6.82
C LEU A 137 5.81 -8.17 5.68
N LEU A 138 4.98 -7.73 4.74
CA LEU A 138 4.56 -8.55 3.59
C LEU A 138 5.73 -8.83 2.65
N LEU A 139 6.51 -7.81 2.27
CA LEU A 139 7.70 -7.94 1.43
C LEU A 139 8.74 -8.87 2.05
N LYS A 140 9.02 -8.69 3.35
CA LYS A 140 9.97 -9.55 4.10
C LYS A 140 9.57 -11.01 4.16
N ASN A 141 8.28 -11.32 4.06
CA ASN A 141 7.77 -12.68 4.13
C ASN A 141 7.36 -13.27 2.77
N ASP A 142 7.74 -12.64 1.66
CA ASP A 142 7.42 -13.03 0.28
C ASP A 142 5.91 -13.26 0.08
N LEU A 143 5.08 -12.35 0.60
CA LEU A 143 3.62 -12.45 0.53
C LEU A 143 3.01 -11.54 -0.52
N VAL A 144 3.79 -10.64 -1.13
CA VAL A 144 3.33 -9.70 -2.15
C VAL A 144 3.39 -10.37 -3.52
N ASP A 145 2.27 -10.39 -4.23
CA ASP A 145 2.17 -10.93 -5.59
C ASP A 145 2.35 -9.83 -6.64
N GLU A 146 1.79 -8.64 -6.39
CA GLU A 146 1.85 -7.52 -7.32
C GLU A 146 2.18 -6.21 -6.60
N LEU A 147 2.90 -5.34 -7.32
CA LEU A 147 3.17 -3.96 -6.91
C LEU A 147 2.57 -3.02 -7.95
N ARG A 148 1.67 -2.14 -7.52
CA ARG A 148 1.11 -1.06 -8.34
C ARG A 148 1.63 0.27 -7.80
N LEU A 149 2.73 0.73 -8.40
CA LEU A 149 3.49 1.88 -7.91
C LEU A 149 3.20 3.11 -8.78
N LYS A 150 2.90 4.22 -8.11
CA LYS A 150 2.81 5.56 -8.70
C LYS A 150 4.05 6.32 -8.28
N ILE A 151 5.04 6.37 -9.16
CA ILE A 151 6.35 6.97 -8.92
C ILE A 151 6.30 8.43 -9.35
N HIS A 152 6.31 9.32 -8.37
CA HIS A 152 6.20 10.77 -8.59
C HIS A 152 7.56 11.39 -8.86
N PRO A 153 7.67 12.37 -9.78
CA PRO A 153 8.93 12.94 -10.23
C PRO A 153 9.53 13.96 -9.25
N LEU A 154 9.69 13.55 -8.00
CA LEU A 154 10.29 14.36 -6.94
C LEU A 154 11.10 13.49 -5.96
N THR A 155 11.98 14.15 -5.18
CA THR A 155 12.69 13.55 -4.06
C THR A 155 12.42 14.36 -2.79
N LEU A 156 12.29 13.68 -1.66
CA LEU A 156 12.02 14.33 -0.36
C LEU A 156 13.18 14.17 0.63
N GLY A 157 14.12 13.28 0.36
CA GLY A 157 15.31 13.03 1.17
C GLY A 157 15.02 12.36 2.51
N LYS A 158 14.02 12.84 3.24
CA LYS A 158 13.56 12.31 4.54
C LYS A 158 12.15 11.75 4.41
N GLY A 159 11.81 10.80 5.27
CA GLY A 159 10.49 10.18 5.31
C GLY A 159 10.56 8.65 5.34
N LYS A 160 9.42 8.01 5.58
CA LYS A 160 9.30 6.55 5.57
C LYS A 160 9.43 6.04 4.14
N LYS A 161 10.33 5.10 3.93
CA LYS A 161 10.60 4.50 2.61
C LYS A 161 9.67 3.32 2.36
N PHE A 162 9.36 3.10 1.09
CA PHE A 162 8.58 1.94 0.63
C PHE A 162 9.39 0.64 0.78
N PHE A 163 10.64 0.65 0.37
CA PHE A 163 11.57 -0.45 0.62
C PHE A 163 12.41 -0.13 1.84
N ASP A 164 12.40 -1.04 2.81
CA ASP A 164 13.20 -0.91 4.02
C ASP A 164 14.65 -1.25 3.70
N ASN A 165 15.54 -0.31 4.02
CA ASN A 165 16.99 -0.43 3.82
C ASN A 165 17.73 -0.72 5.12
N ASP A 166 17.13 -1.49 6.05
CA ASP A 166 17.84 -1.88 7.27
C ASP A 166 19.10 -2.69 6.91
N ILE A 167 20.24 -2.02 7.01
CA ILE A 167 21.57 -2.59 6.75
C ILE A 167 21.93 -3.75 7.70
N ASN A 168 21.15 -3.97 8.76
CA ASN A 168 21.34 -5.07 9.72
C ASN A 168 20.55 -6.34 9.34
N ASP A 169 20.32 -6.58 8.06
CA ASP A 169 19.72 -7.80 7.49
C ASP A 169 18.25 -8.07 7.88
N LYS A 170 17.51 -7.05 8.25
CA LYS A 170 16.08 -7.13 8.58
C LYS A 170 15.15 -6.48 7.55
N GLY A 171 15.70 -6.00 6.45
CA GLY A 171 14.96 -5.29 5.41
C GLY A 171 14.14 -6.19 4.49
N THR A 172 13.74 -5.62 3.36
CA THR A 172 13.05 -6.34 2.28
C THR A 172 13.93 -7.44 1.71
N ILE A 173 13.40 -8.65 1.55
CA ILE A 173 14.15 -9.73 0.91
C ILE A 173 14.33 -9.46 -0.58
N PRO A 174 15.46 -9.88 -1.17
CA PRO A 174 15.67 -9.76 -2.61
C PRO A 174 14.60 -10.52 -3.41
N ALA A 175 13.98 -9.83 -4.35
CA ALA A 175 12.88 -10.35 -5.15
C ALA A 175 12.94 -9.78 -6.57
N ALA A 176 12.64 -10.61 -7.58
CA ALA A 176 12.50 -10.18 -8.96
C ALA A 176 11.02 -9.93 -9.27
N PHE A 177 10.77 -8.92 -10.09
CA PHE A 177 9.44 -8.57 -10.60
C PHE A 177 9.50 -8.40 -12.11
N THR A 178 8.39 -8.69 -12.79
CA THR A 178 8.21 -8.42 -14.21
C THR A 178 7.21 -7.29 -14.38
N LEU A 179 7.58 -6.27 -15.15
CA LEU A 179 6.68 -5.19 -15.53
C LEU A 179 5.56 -5.77 -16.41
N GLN A 180 4.32 -5.56 -16.00
CA GLN A 180 3.13 -5.96 -16.75
C GLN A 180 2.61 -4.81 -17.59
N GLU A 181 2.56 -3.62 -17.01
CA GLU A 181 2.02 -2.41 -17.61
C GLU A 181 2.72 -1.19 -17.04
N SER A 182 2.85 -0.14 -17.85
CA SER A 182 3.26 1.17 -17.37
C SER A 182 2.58 2.30 -18.15
N ILE A 183 2.26 3.37 -17.44
CA ILE A 183 1.67 4.60 -17.99
C ILE A 183 2.50 5.77 -17.49
N VAL A 184 2.83 6.69 -18.38
CA VAL A 184 3.41 7.99 -18.00
C VAL A 184 2.30 9.03 -18.10
N THR A 185 2.01 9.70 -17.01
CA THR A 185 0.98 10.74 -16.99
C THR A 185 1.51 12.08 -17.49
N PRO A 186 0.64 13.03 -17.93
CA PRO A 186 1.05 14.38 -18.33
C PRO A 186 1.83 15.13 -17.24
N SER A 187 1.53 14.90 -15.95
CA SER A 187 2.26 15.46 -14.80
C SER A 187 3.61 14.79 -14.54
N GLY A 188 3.99 13.78 -15.33
CA GLY A 188 5.28 13.08 -15.22
C GLY A 188 5.29 11.94 -14.20
N VAL A 189 4.16 11.51 -13.65
CA VAL A 189 4.08 10.34 -12.79
C VAL A 189 4.22 9.08 -13.63
N LEU A 190 5.15 8.19 -13.25
CA LEU A 190 5.24 6.84 -13.81
C LEU A 190 4.36 5.90 -12.97
N ILE A 191 3.27 5.44 -13.55
CA ILE A 191 2.43 4.40 -12.98
C ILE A 191 2.91 3.06 -13.52
N ALA A 192 3.35 2.16 -12.66
CA ALA A 192 3.94 0.90 -13.05
C ALA A 192 3.33 -0.28 -12.27
N HIS A 193 2.92 -1.29 -13.00
CA HIS A 193 2.35 -2.51 -12.45
C HIS A 193 3.35 -3.65 -12.62
N TYR A 194 3.81 -4.21 -11.51
CA TYR A 194 4.79 -5.27 -11.46
C TYR A 194 4.20 -6.53 -10.83
N LYS A 195 4.51 -7.68 -11.42
CA LYS A 195 4.17 -9.00 -10.89
C LYS A 195 5.40 -9.71 -10.35
N ARG A 196 5.26 -10.41 -9.23
CA ARG A 196 6.31 -11.23 -8.61
C ARG A 196 6.82 -12.28 -9.59
N ALA A 197 8.16 -12.28 -9.86
CA ALA A 197 8.81 -13.15 -10.86
C ALA A 197 9.84 -14.12 -10.27
N GLY A 198 9.85 -14.27 -8.95
CA GLY A 198 10.74 -15.21 -8.28
C GLY A 198 12.01 -14.57 -7.71
N LYS A 199 13.11 -15.31 -7.68
CA LYS A 199 14.38 -14.89 -7.09
C LYS A 199 15.16 -13.97 -8.03
N VAL A 200 15.97 -13.08 -7.46
CA VAL A 200 16.93 -12.27 -8.20
C VAL A 200 17.94 -13.19 -8.90
N ARG A 201 18.21 -12.91 -10.15
CA ARG A 201 19.29 -13.53 -10.93
C ARG A 201 20.42 -12.52 -11.09
N THR A 202 21.65 -12.99 -11.03
CA THR A 202 22.86 -12.18 -11.26
C THR A 202 23.61 -12.72 -12.45
N GLY A 203 24.43 -11.87 -13.07
CA GLY A 203 25.28 -12.23 -14.22
C GLY A 203 26.33 -11.17 -14.46
N THR A 204 27.19 -11.40 -15.46
CA THR A 204 28.22 -10.46 -15.91
C THR A 204 27.78 -9.81 -17.21
N ILE A 205 27.86 -8.48 -17.30
CA ILE A 205 27.57 -7.74 -18.55
C ILE A 205 28.65 -8.07 -19.57
N GLY A 206 28.25 -8.52 -20.77
CA GLY A 206 29.15 -8.83 -21.86
C GLY A 206 29.80 -10.24 -21.80
N ALA A 207 29.29 -11.11 -20.91
CA ALA A 207 29.70 -12.53 -20.87
C ALA A 207 28.72 -13.42 -21.61
#